data_00e32562abe938dbd71786bbea5b7f31
#
_entry.id   00e32562abe938dbd71786bbea5b7f31
#
_cell.length_a   1.000
_cell.length_b   1.000
_cell.length_c   1.000
_cell.angle_alpha   90.00
_cell.angle_beta   90.00
_cell.angle_gamma   90.00
#
_symmetry.space_group_name_H-M   'P 1'
#
loop_
_entity.id
_entity.type
_entity.pdbx_description
1 polymer ?
#
loop_
_entity_poly.entity_id
_entity_poly.type
_entity_poly.pdbx_seq_one_letter_code
_entity_poly.pdbx_strand_id
1 'polypeptide(L)'
;MALRGNRRRTLYVMGKRANFVIVAFVLVLALLFVSTALGQVQTRLRIIEASNVGKSIDPALRDVHDQLGSLFNFTSYRLLRDESVSLSPNRPSQINAHQGVSLEITLTKQQKKKAEYQIRILRQGSEILDTKVRLSPGQTVLIGGPKHGQGSIILAISARF
;
A
#
# COMPACT_ATOMS: atom_id res chain seq x y z
N MET A 1 -58.45 46.92 37.93
CA MET A 1 -58.40 45.46 38.16
C MET A 1 -57.56 44.80 37.10
N ALA A 2 -56.51 44.13 37.47
CA ALA A 2 -55.36 43.81 36.64
C ALA A 2 -55.60 42.63 35.71
N LEU A 3 -55.11 42.74 34.46
CA LEU A 3 -54.88 41.61 33.59
C LEU A 3 -53.37 41.48 33.32
N ARG A 4 -52.75 40.67 34.20
CA ARG A 4 -51.37 40.27 34.06
C ARG A 4 -51.39 38.81 33.62
N GLY A 5 -51.31 38.60 32.28
CA GLY A 5 -51.44 37.26 31.71
C GLY A 5 -50.40 36.96 30.62
N ASN A 6 -49.48 36.08 30.92
CA ASN A 6 -49.01 35.06 29.97
C ASN A 6 -48.00 35.43 28.86
N ARG A 7 -46.91 36.17 29.20
CA ARG A 7 -45.78 36.34 28.26
C ARG A 7 -44.57 35.38 28.50
N ARG A 8 -44.63 34.53 29.50
CA ARG A 8 -43.46 33.71 29.87
C ARG A 8 -43.39 32.31 29.25
N ARG A 9 -44.51 31.82 28.65
CA ARG A 9 -44.54 30.47 28.10
C ARG A 9 -44.03 30.34 26.64
N THR A 10 -44.07 31.43 25.88
CA THR A 10 -43.73 31.39 24.44
C THR A 10 -42.21 31.39 24.20
N LEU A 11 -41.41 31.99 25.11
CA LEU A 11 -39.96 32.05 24.96
C LEU A 11 -39.24 30.73 25.28
N TYR A 12 -39.85 29.87 26.15
CA TYR A 12 -39.22 28.60 26.54
C TYR A 12 -39.37 27.50 25.49
N VAL A 13 -40.42 27.54 24.65
CA VAL A 13 -40.64 26.58 23.57
C VAL A 13 -39.72 26.89 22.35
N MET A 14 -39.42 28.17 22.15
CA MET A 14 -38.56 28.59 21.04
C MET A 14 -37.08 28.17 21.23
N GLY A 15 -36.60 28.18 22.50
CA GLY A 15 -35.25 27.72 22.82
C GLY A 15 -35.02 26.23 22.63
N LYS A 16 -36.00 25.37 22.93
CA LYS A 16 -35.90 23.91 22.73
C LYS A 16 -35.84 23.51 21.26
N ARG A 17 -36.58 24.19 20.39
CA ARG A 17 -36.58 23.94 18.96
C ARG A 17 -35.27 24.39 18.29
N ALA A 18 -34.74 25.53 18.71
CA ALA A 18 -33.46 26.03 18.24
C ALA A 18 -32.29 25.09 18.60
N ASN A 19 -32.28 24.60 19.86
CA ASN A 19 -31.25 23.66 20.30
C ASN A 19 -31.37 22.29 19.56
N PHE A 20 -32.56 21.83 19.27
CA PHE A 20 -32.77 20.60 18.52
C PHE A 20 -32.26 20.71 17.07
N VAL A 21 -32.50 21.85 16.41
CA VAL A 21 -32.01 22.12 15.05
C VAL A 21 -30.49 22.20 15.01
N ILE A 22 -29.89 22.86 16.01
CA ILE A 22 -28.40 22.95 16.12
C ILE A 22 -27.81 21.57 16.34
N VAL A 23 -28.35 20.76 17.25
CA VAL A 23 -27.88 19.40 17.50
C VAL A 23 -28.04 18.52 16.26
N ALA A 24 -29.16 18.58 15.55
CA ALA A 24 -29.36 17.86 14.32
C ALA A 24 -28.38 18.28 13.22
N PHE A 25 -28.09 19.59 13.10
CA PHE A 25 -27.13 20.11 12.13
C PHE A 25 -25.71 19.66 12.43
N VAL A 26 -25.29 19.68 13.72
CA VAL A 26 -23.97 19.18 14.16
C VAL A 26 -23.84 17.67 13.91
N LEU A 27 -24.91 16.91 14.11
CA LEU A 27 -24.92 15.46 13.88
C LEU A 27 -24.80 15.13 12.39
N VAL A 28 -25.49 15.88 11.53
CA VAL A 28 -25.37 15.77 10.07
C VAL A 28 -23.97 16.17 9.59
N LEU A 29 -23.39 17.23 10.15
CA LEU A 29 -22.03 17.65 9.84
C LEU A 29 -21.01 16.59 10.26
N ALA A 30 -21.17 15.97 11.42
CA ALA A 30 -20.31 14.88 11.90
C ALA A 30 -20.36 13.64 11.00
N LEU A 31 -21.51 13.34 10.42
CA LEU A 31 -21.67 12.22 9.45
C LEU A 31 -20.96 12.48 8.12
N LEU A 32 -20.76 13.75 7.73
CA LEU A 32 -20.03 14.10 6.51
C LEU A 32 -18.52 13.92 6.63
N PHE A 33 -17.98 13.81 7.85
CA PHE A 33 -16.56 13.53 8.11
C PHE A 33 -16.23 12.04 8.26
N VAL A 34 -17.16 11.12 7.97
CA VAL A 34 -16.82 9.71 7.82
C VAL A 34 -16.00 9.56 6.55
N SER A 35 -14.72 9.90 6.66
CA SER A 35 -13.74 9.56 5.62
C SER A 35 -13.76 8.04 5.50
N THR A 36 -14.17 7.53 4.35
CA THR A 36 -13.93 6.14 3.99
C THR A 36 -12.43 5.96 4.04
N ALA A 37 -11.94 5.32 5.09
CA ALA A 37 -10.56 4.84 5.16
C ALA A 37 -10.40 3.86 4.00
N LEU A 38 -9.96 4.35 2.84
CA LEU A 38 -9.54 3.51 1.73
C LEU A 38 -8.44 2.64 2.31
N GLY A 39 -8.72 1.34 2.44
CA GLY A 39 -7.82 0.39 3.06
C GLY A 39 -6.45 0.48 2.41
N GLN A 40 -5.44 0.85 3.20
CA GLN A 40 -4.06 0.79 2.75
C GLN A 40 -3.60 -0.65 2.78
N VAL A 41 -2.91 -1.08 1.74
CA VAL A 41 -2.28 -2.39 1.69
C VAL A 41 -0.83 -2.26 2.11
N GLN A 42 -0.46 -2.98 3.18
CA GLN A 42 0.94 -3.09 3.58
C GLN A 42 1.64 -4.04 2.61
N THR A 43 2.56 -3.49 1.84
CA THR A 43 3.32 -4.24 0.83
C THR A 43 4.78 -4.28 1.23
N ARG A 44 5.31 -5.49 1.44
CA ARG A 44 6.74 -5.69 1.67
C ARG A 44 7.41 -5.93 0.33
N LEU A 45 8.44 -5.15 0.07
CA LEU A 45 9.27 -5.26 -1.11
C LEU A 45 10.69 -5.60 -0.71
N ARG A 46 11.24 -6.66 -1.29
CA ARG A 46 12.64 -7.04 -1.14
C ARG A 46 13.32 -6.97 -2.50
N ILE A 47 14.49 -6.34 -2.53
CA ILE A 47 15.35 -6.26 -3.70
C ILE A 47 16.52 -7.17 -3.46
N ILE A 48 16.68 -8.18 -4.31
CA ILE A 48 17.62 -9.27 -4.18
C ILE A 48 18.59 -9.22 -5.37
N GLU A 49 19.87 -9.29 -5.08
CA GLU A 49 20.89 -9.55 -6.08
C GLU A 49 21.09 -11.05 -6.20
N ALA A 50 20.95 -11.58 -7.39
CA ALA A 50 21.21 -12.97 -7.72
C ALA A 50 22.41 -13.06 -8.64
N SER A 51 23.37 -13.93 -8.34
CA SER A 51 24.60 -14.12 -9.14
C SER A 51 25.10 -15.57 -9.11
N ASN A 52 26.04 -15.88 -10.01
CA ASN A 52 26.75 -17.15 -10.00
C ASN A 52 28.16 -17.01 -9.43
N VAL A 53 28.41 -15.93 -8.68
CA VAL A 53 29.66 -15.71 -7.96
C VAL A 53 29.52 -16.26 -6.54
N GLY A 54 30.22 -17.34 -6.27
CA GLY A 54 30.14 -18.05 -4.99
C GLY A 54 28.86 -18.87 -4.81
N LYS A 55 28.68 -19.40 -3.60
CA LYS A 55 27.49 -20.13 -3.17
C LYS A 55 27.07 -19.60 -1.81
N SER A 56 26.16 -18.67 -1.80
CA SER A 56 25.69 -18.03 -0.57
C SER A 56 24.26 -17.60 -0.69
N ILE A 57 23.49 -17.80 0.37
CA ILE A 57 22.11 -17.32 0.46
C ILE A 57 21.98 -16.53 1.74
N ASP A 58 21.55 -15.28 1.60
CA ASP A 58 21.29 -14.42 2.75
C ASP A 58 20.25 -15.06 3.68
N PRO A 59 20.53 -15.22 4.98
CA PRO A 59 19.58 -15.77 5.94
C PRO A 59 18.21 -15.07 5.98
N ALA A 60 18.15 -13.80 5.61
CA ALA A 60 16.90 -13.03 5.52
C ALA A 60 15.99 -13.46 4.37
N LEU A 61 16.47 -14.34 3.46
CA LEU A 61 15.72 -14.86 2.31
C LEU A 61 15.23 -16.29 2.50
N ARG A 62 15.31 -16.84 3.71
CA ARG A 62 14.93 -18.25 4.00
C ARG A 62 13.51 -18.58 3.60
N ASP A 63 12.59 -17.64 3.80
CA ASP A 63 11.16 -17.78 3.48
C ASP A 63 10.84 -17.85 1.99
N VAL A 64 11.76 -17.44 1.13
CA VAL A 64 11.66 -17.49 -0.34
C VAL A 64 12.74 -18.30 -1.02
N HIS A 65 13.59 -18.96 -0.24
CA HIS A 65 14.74 -19.72 -0.74
C HIS A 65 14.36 -20.76 -1.79
N ASP A 66 13.37 -21.60 -1.49
CA ASP A 66 12.95 -22.67 -2.40
C ASP A 66 12.34 -22.12 -3.70
N GLN A 67 11.61 -20.99 -3.60
CA GLN A 67 11.08 -20.31 -4.77
C GLN A 67 12.19 -19.67 -5.62
N LEU A 68 13.20 -19.07 -4.98
CA LEU A 68 14.36 -18.52 -5.70
C LEU A 68 15.11 -19.61 -6.46
N GLY A 69 15.40 -20.73 -5.82
CA GLY A 69 16.11 -21.83 -6.43
C GLY A 69 15.32 -22.55 -7.54
N SER A 70 13.98 -22.58 -7.44
CA SER A 70 13.13 -23.22 -8.45
C SER A 70 12.89 -22.36 -9.70
N LEU A 71 12.88 -21.03 -9.54
CA LEU A 71 12.54 -20.08 -10.62
C LEU A 71 13.77 -19.46 -11.29
N PHE A 72 14.89 -19.39 -10.59
CA PHE A 72 16.09 -18.71 -11.06
C PHE A 72 17.32 -19.61 -10.90
N ASN A 73 18.13 -19.69 -11.95
CA ASN A 73 19.32 -20.53 -11.98
C ASN A 73 20.57 -19.76 -11.55
N PHE A 74 20.58 -19.32 -10.26
CA PHE A 74 21.73 -18.66 -9.63
C PHE A 74 22.22 -19.47 -8.42
N THR A 75 23.49 -19.26 -8.06
CA THR A 75 24.11 -19.97 -6.93
C THR A 75 24.23 -19.11 -5.68
N SER A 76 24.04 -17.78 -5.82
CA SER A 76 24.15 -16.81 -4.72
C SER A 76 23.00 -15.82 -4.77
N TYR A 77 22.40 -15.54 -3.61
CA TYR A 77 21.32 -14.58 -3.41
C TYR A 77 21.62 -13.69 -2.23
N ARG A 78 21.69 -12.39 -2.45
CA ARG A 78 21.98 -11.36 -1.46
C ARG A 78 20.83 -10.37 -1.36
N LEU A 79 20.34 -10.12 -0.16
CA LEU A 79 19.34 -9.08 0.07
C LEU A 79 20.01 -7.70 -0.01
N LEU A 80 19.57 -6.87 -0.94
CA LEU A 80 20.04 -5.48 -1.08
C LEU A 80 19.16 -4.51 -0.30
N ARG A 81 17.84 -4.77 -0.27
CA ARG A 81 16.87 -3.90 0.37
C ARG A 81 15.65 -4.68 0.83
N ASP A 82 15.08 -4.30 1.97
CA ASP A 82 13.84 -4.83 2.52
C ASP A 82 13.03 -3.64 3.04
N GLU A 83 11.94 -3.33 2.38
CA GLU A 83 11.10 -2.19 2.73
C GLU A 83 9.64 -2.60 2.81
N SER A 84 8.90 -1.98 3.73
CA SER A 84 7.45 -2.08 3.82
C SER A 84 6.83 -0.73 3.49
N VAL A 85 5.98 -0.70 2.48
CA VAL A 85 5.28 0.49 2.02
C VAL A 85 3.78 0.31 2.15
N SER A 86 3.11 1.36 2.63
CA SER A 86 1.66 1.43 2.65
C SER A 86 1.16 2.00 1.33
N LEU A 87 0.52 1.17 0.52
CA LEU A 87 0.02 1.58 -0.78
C LEU A 87 -1.47 1.90 -0.71
N SER A 88 -1.82 3.06 -1.25
CA SER A 88 -3.21 3.46 -1.50
C SER A 88 -3.58 3.16 -2.96
N PRO A 89 -4.86 2.82 -3.25
CA PRO A 89 -5.29 2.56 -4.61
C PRO A 89 -4.99 3.72 -5.57
N ASN A 90 -4.47 3.39 -6.75
CA ASN A 90 -4.16 4.31 -7.85
C ASN A 90 -3.14 5.42 -7.50
N ARG A 91 -2.32 5.21 -6.46
CA ARG A 91 -1.21 6.09 -6.13
C ARG A 91 0.11 5.35 -6.34
N PRO A 92 0.93 5.75 -7.31
CA PRO A 92 2.24 5.13 -7.51
C PRO A 92 3.18 5.49 -6.36
N SER A 93 3.98 4.51 -5.95
CA SER A 93 5.10 4.67 -5.03
C SER A 93 6.40 4.33 -5.76
N GLN A 94 7.37 5.22 -5.69
CA GLN A 94 8.67 5.02 -6.34
C GLN A 94 9.74 4.66 -5.31
N ILE A 95 10.50 3.63 -5.59
CA ILE A 95 11.55 3.09 -4.73
C ILE A 95 12.82 2.98 -5.55
N ASN A 96 13.88 3.58 -5.08
CA ASN A 96 15.20 3.42 -5.71
C ASN A 96 15.75 2.05 -5.36
N ALA A 97 15.88 1.19 -6.35
CA ALA A 97 16.39 -0.15 -6.16
C ALA A 97 17.92 -0.14 -5.92
N HIS A 98 18.70 0.14 -6.95
CA HIS A 98 20.16 0.25 -6.89
C HIS A 98 20.72 0.76 -8.23
N GLN A 99 21.81 1.55 -8.20
CA GLN A 99 22.60 1.98 -9.37
C GLN A 99 21.77 2.44 -10.59
N GLY A 100 20.90 3.42 -10.39
CA GLY A 100 20.07 4.00 -11.46
C GLY A 100 18.87 3.14 -11.88
N VAL A 101 18.60 2.05 -11.15
CA VAL A 101 17.36 1.28 -11.27
C VAL A 101 16.37 1.78 -10.24
N SER A 102 15.17 2.12 -10.66
CA SER A 102 14.04 2.45 -9.80
C SER A 102 12.86 1.55 -10.10
N LEU A 103 12.07 1.32 -9.07
CA LEU A 103 10.83 0.56 -9.12
C LEU A 103 9.67 1.51 -8.87
N GLU A 104 8.68 1.47 -9.71
CA GLU A 104 7.40 2.10 -9.46
C GLU A 104 6.34 1.02 -9.24
N ILE A 105 5.69 1.06 -8.09
CA ILE A 105 4.63 0.12 -7.72
C ILE A 105 3.32 0.87 -7.49
N THR A 106 2.27 0.42 -8.14
CA THR A 106 0.93 0.99 -8.03
C THR A 106 -0.07 -0.10 -7.66
N LEU A 107 -0.79 0.07 -6.56
CA LEU A 107 -1.95 -0.75 -6.23
C LEU A 107 -3.10 -0.34 -7.15
N THR A 108 -3.44 -1.17 -8.14
CA THR A 108 -4.49 -0.85 -9.12
C THR A 108 -5.86 -1.28 -8.66
N LYS A 109 -5.94 -2.37 -7.88
CA LYS A 109 -7.21 -2.89 -7.37
C LYS A 109 -7.00 -3.63 -6.06
N GLN A 110 -7.94 -3.44 -5.14
CA GLN A 110 -7.99 -4.18 -3.87
C GLN A 110 -9.34 -4.85 -3.71
N GLN A 111 -9.34 -6.12 -3.34
CA GLN A 111 -10.49 -6.92 -2.96
C GLN A 111 -10.18 -7.61 -1.62
N LYS A 112 -11.21 -8.15 -0.93
CA LYS A 112 -11.03 -8.81 0.38
C LYS A 112 -9.94 -9.89 0.44
N LYS A 113 -9.64 -10.56 -0.67
CA LYS A 113 -8.68 -11.67 -0.75
C LYS A 113 -7.61 -11.51 -1.83
N LYS A 114 -7.58 -10.39 -2.55
CA LYS A 114 -6.63 -10.17 -3.66
C LYS A 114 -6.32 -8.69 -3.81
N ALA A 115 -5.05 -8.40 -4.08
CA ALA A 115 -4.58 -7.08 -4.48
C ALA A 115 -3.88 -7.20 -5.84
N GLU A 116 -4.19 -6.29 -6.76
CA GLU A 116 -3.58 -6.22 -8.08
C GLU A 116 -2.61 -5.03 -8.10
N TYR A 117 -1.43 -5.28 -8.60
CA TYR A 117 -0.37 -4.28 -8.68
C TYR A 117 0.10 -4.14 -10.11
N GLN A 118 0.35 -2.92 -10.52
CA GLN A 118 1.20 -2.61 -11.66
C GLN A 118 2.61 -2.31 -11.15
N ILE A 119 3.60 -2.93 -11.76
CA ILE A 119 4.99 -2.83 -11.38
C ILE A 119 5.78 -2.44 -12.61
N ARG A 120 6.44 -1.29 -12.53
CA ARG A 120 7.33 -0.79 -13.58
C ARG A 120 8.74 -0.72 -13.05
N ILE A 121 9.69 -1.22 -13.81
CA ILE A 121 11.11 -1.09 -13.53
C ILE A 121 11.69 -0.10 -14.54
N LEU A 122 12.34 0.93 -14.02
CA LEU A 122 13.00 1.94 -14.82
C LEU A 122 14.51 1.88 -14.60
N ARG A 123 15.27 2.04 -15.67
CA ARG A 123 16.71 2.22 -15.62
C ARG A 123 17.06 3.56 -16.25
N GLN A 124 17.71 4.45 -15.48
CA GLN A 124 18.04 5.80 -15.92
C GLN A 124 16.84 6.54 -16.53
N GLY A 125 15.65 6.37 -15.92
CA GLY A 125 14.40 6.98 -16.35
C GLY A 125 13.69 6.27 -17.51
N SER A 126 14.30 5.28 -18.17
CA SER A 126 13.68 4.50 -19.24
C SER A 126 13.01 3.25 -18.66
N GLU A 127 11.76 3.02 -19.04
CA GLU A 127 11.04 1.82 -18.64
C GLU A 127 11.61 0.59 -19.33
N ILE A 128 11.97 -0.43 -18.54
CA ILE A 128 12.53 -1.69 -19.04
C ILE A 128 11.63 -2.88 -18.74
N LEU A 129 10.67 -2.73 -17.83
CA LEU A 129 9.65 -3.71 -17.53
C LEU A 129 8.37 -3.01 -17.08
N ASP A 130 7.23 -3.42 -17.64
CA ASP A 130 5.89 -3.12 -17.12
C ASP A 130 5.12 -4.44 -17.00
N THR A 131 4.66 -4.76 -15.81
CA THR A 131 3.94 -6.01 -15.55
C THR A 131 2.84 -5.82 -14.51
N LYS A 132 1.82 -6.67 -14.57
CA LYS A 132 0.75 -6.71 -13.58
C LYS A 132 0.82 -8.01 -12.81
N VAL A 133 0.76 -7.92 -11.49
CA VAL A 133 0.74 -9.08 -10.61
C VAL A 133 -0.48 -9.03 -9.71
N ARG A 134 -0.93 -10.22 -9.31
CA ARG A 134 -2.06 -10.40 -8.41
C ARG A 134 -1.59 -11.21 -7.22
N LEU A 135 -1.77 -10.66 -6.02
CA LEU A 135 -1.33 -11.25 -4.76
C LEU A 135 -2.52 -11.54 -3.85
N SER A 136 -2.48 -12.70 -3.21
CA SER A 136 -3.30 -13.01 -2.05
C SER A 136 -2.55 -12.61 -0.76
N PRO A 137 -3.23 -12.40 0.38
CA PRO A 137 -2.58 -12.12 1.65
C PRO A 137 -1.56 -13.21 2.00
N GLY A 138 -0.34 -12.79 2.37
CA GLY A 138 0.76 -13.70 2.72
C GLY A 138 1.47 -14.37 1.53
N GLN A 139 0.98 -14.21 0.31
CA GLN A 139 1.65 -14.70 -0.89
C GLN A 139 2.84 -13.80 -1.25
N THR A 140 3.94 -14.40 -1.68
CA THR A 140 5.08 -13.69 -2.28
C THR A 140 5.16 -14.04 -3.77
N VAL A 141 5.33 -13.01 -4.60
CA VAL A 141 5.64 -13.13 -6.03
C VAL A 141 7.07 -12.69 -6.26
N LEU A 142 7.81 -13.47 -7.04
CA LEU A 142 9.16 -13.15 -7.47
C LEU A 142 9.15 -12.69 -8.93
N ILE A 143 9.82 -11.57 -9.21
CA ILE A 143 9.90 -10.97 -10.54
C ILE A 143 11.38 -10.80 -10.88
N GLY A 144 11.82 -11.41 -11.97
CA GLY A 144 13.16 -11.20 -12.53
C GLY A 144 13.26 -9.76 -13.09
N GLY A 145 14.26 -9.06 -12.65
CA GLY A 145 14.58 -7.71 -13.10
C GLY A 145 15.80 -7.68 -14.04
N PRO A 146 16.40 -6.49 -14.20
CA PRO A 146 17.50 -6.29 -15.13
C PRO A 146 18.80 -6.94 -14.66
N LYS A 147 19.73 -7.11 -15.60
CA LYS A 147 21.10 -7.49 -15.29
C LYS A 147 21.75 -6.47 -14.37
N HIS A 148 22.49 -6.97 -13.39
CA HIS A 148 23.21 -6.20 -12.39
C HIS A 148 24.56 -6.85 -12.12
N GLY A 149 25.67 -6.17 -12.47
CA GLY A 149 27.00 -6.76 -12.37
C GLY A 149 27.10 -8.07 -13.14
N GLN A 150 27.53 -9.14 -12.46
CA GLN A 150 27.60 -10.51 -13.01
C GLN A 150 26.31 -11.33 -12.80
N GLY A 151 25.23 -10.70 -12.38
CA GLY A 151 23.98 -11.34 -12.07
C GLY A 151 22.75 -10.55 -12.53
N SER A 152 21.69 -10.62 -11.74
CA SER A 152 20.42 -9.94 -12.00
C SER A 152 19.78 -9.47 -10.69
N ILE A 153 18.95 -8.45 -10.79
CA ILE A 153 18.05 -8.07 -9.70
C ILE A 153 16.82 -8.96 -9.75
N ILE A 154 16.36 -9.39 -8.58
CA ILE A 154 15.08 -10.07 -8.39
C ILE A 154 14.26 -9.26 -7.38
N LEU A 155 12.99 -9.04 -7.68
CA LEU A 155 12.05 -8.40 -6.78
C LEU A 155 11.17 -9.46 -6.13
N ALA A 156 11.10 -9.46 -4.80
CA ALA A 156 10.16 -10.27 -4.05
C ALA A 156 9.10 -9.35 -3.42
N ILE A 157 7.85 -9.53 -3.80
CA ILE A 157 6.74 -8.68 -3.38
C ILE A 157 5.72 -9.51 -2.63
N SER A 158 5.38 -9.10 -1.42
CA SER A 158 4.32 -9.71 -0.61
C SER A 158 3.38 -8.66 -0.04
N ALA A 159 2.11 -9.03 0.16
CA ALA A 159 1.08 -8.12 0.64
C ALA A 159 0.41 -8.64 1.91
N ARG A 160 0.05 -7.71 2.81
CA ARG A 160 -0.77 -7.93 4.00
C ARG A 160 -1.93 -6.94 3.99
N PHE A 161 -3.15 -7.46 4.04
CA PHE A 161 -4.38 -6.67 4.08
C PHE A 161 -5.54 -7.50 4.65
#